data_df07747cb4d92d87d66fae89e0f9d917
#
_entry.id   df07747cb4d92d87d66fae89e0f9d917
#
_cell.length_a   1.000
_cell.length_b   1.000
_cell.length_c   1.000
_cell.angle_alpha   90.00
_cell.angle_beta   90.00
_cell.angle_gamma   90.00
#
_symmetry.space_group_name_H-M   'P 1'
#
loop_
_entity.id
_entity.type
_entity.pdbx_description
1 polymer ?
#
loop_
_entity_poly.entity_id
_entity_poly.type
_entity_poly.pdbx_seq_one_letter_code
_entity_poly.pdbx_strand_id
1 'polypeptide(L)'
;MPDKCNVLKNIKIFLLAFCLTVPAILLSRLISPRATIDSSYIFLAWLPLCVMFSVLFLFGRRGVAPMVGGMMLTNEWNFHLPLPQAMVLLFCQTFPVLLVCAIVRWQLGARWRYGIPNQGIWLRVFWLGLMTPFGIKISMHLAGHYLAFPVTISTFFGTGTAIFSIVDLLSLISAALIFTLFFYYPLRMIVSPHYIRIFWRRDVAPYLAKEKRLFTLLWFATLATLLAVLCTPFETKYIAGYLVPVLFIGFTIGVGKISYPLLNFSWALTALFLLSYNRNFLQGVGSEYSLAFILSVLISFSICLLYMARINQRSEWLNRQWHSQALTDPLTQLPNLRALEQFLLQDAGQSVCYLRMENLEFLSRHYGMQMRVHCEREVFRVLQPLLLEKEKIFHLPGSELLLVLTGPETEARLQYMLNVLNNRKIYWNNTGLDMEYGASWGTFDGRQETLQPLLGQLSWLAEQSCSHRRVLALTQSIEAASGQTTERVLRLQKIRQALERGALVLYRSEER
;
A
#
# COMPACT_ATOMS: atom_id res chain seq x y z
N MET A 1 14.04 -40.00 -12.76
CA MET A 1 14.93 -38.83 -12.95
C MET A 1 14.48 -37.52 -12.31
N PRO A 2 13.24 -37.34 -11.79
CA PRO A 2 12.86 -36.06 -11.12
C PRO A 2 13.58 -35.79 -9.78
N ASP A 3 14.01 -36.83 -9.06
CA ASP A 3 14.64 -36.65 -7.74
C ASP A 3 16.05 -36.03 -7.77
N LYS A 4 16.88 -36.38 -8.77
CA LYS A 4 18.25 -35.83 -8.88
C LYS A 4 18.26 -34.32 -9.12
N CYS A 5 17.31 -33.79 -9.87
CA CYS A 5 17.20 -32.35 -10.14
C CYS A 5 16.79 -31.58 -8.88
N ASN A 6 15.91 -32.14 -8.07
CA ASN A 6 15.48 -31.56 -6.80
C ASN A 6 16.59 -31.59 -5.73
N VAL A 7 17.37 -32.66 -5.67
CA VAL A 7 18.53 -32.77 -4.77
C VAL A 7 19.60 -31.75 -5.12
N LEU A 8 19.95 -31.62 -6.42
CA LEU A 8 20.95 -30.65 -6.88
C LEU A 8 20.52 -29.19 -6.60
N LYS A 9 19.24 -28.88 -6.81
CA LYS A 9 18.65 -27.57 -6.49
C LYS A 9 18.71 -27.30 -4.99
N ASN A 10 18.44 -28.28 -4.15
CA ASN A 10 18.49 -28.15 -2.70
C ASN A 10 19.92 -27.90 -2.21
N ILE A 11 20.91 -28.61 -2.75
CA ILE A 11 22.33 -28.42 -2.42
C ILE A 11 22.80 -27.01 -2.84
N LYS A 12 22.43 -26.55 -4.03
CA LYS A 12 22.77 -25.17 -4.47
C LYS A 12 22.21 -24.10 -3.53
N ILE A 13 20.94 -24.25 -3.13
CA ILE A 13 20.32 -23.30 -2.19
C ILE A 13 21.01 -23.36 -0.81
N PHE A 14 21.37 -24.54 -0.34
CA PHE A 14 22.06 -24.72 0.93
C PHE A 14 23.48 -24.09 0.90
N LEU A 15 24.26 -24.34 -0.14
CA LEU A 15 25.57 -23.72 -0.34
C LEU A 15 25.47 -22.20 -0.42
N LEU A 16 24.51 -21.69 -1.19
CA LEU A 16 24.25 -20.25 -1.27
C LEU A 16 23.91 -19.67 0.10
N ALA A 17 23.04 -20.34 0.86
CA ALA A 17 22.68 -19.92 2.21
C ALA A 17 23.91 -19.90 3.12
N PHE A 18 24.80 -20.90 3.06
CA PHE A 18 26.00 -20.96 3.87
C PHE A 18 26.99 -19.85 3.51
N CYS A 19 27.29 -19.70 2.20
CA CYS A 19 28.19 -18.65 1.70
C CYS A 19 27.73 -17.23 2.00
N LEU A 20 26.42 -17.00 2.14
CA LEU A 20 25.89 -15.68 2.49
C LEU A 20 25.79 -15.46 4.01
N THR A 21 25.42 -16.51 4.76
CA THR A 21 25.13 -16.38 6.18
C THR A 21 26.39 -16.16 7.00
N VAL A 22 27.45 -16.91 6.75
CA VAL A 22 28.69 -16.83 7.54
C VAL A 22 29.34 -15.45 7.44
N PRO A 23 29.61 -14.90 6.23
CA PRO A 23 30.14 -13.54 6.11
C PRO A 23 29.18 -12.48 6.66
N ALA A 24 27.88 -12.66 6.50
CA ALA A 24 26.89 -11.69 7.01
C ALA A 24 26.88 -11.65 8.55
N ILE A 25 26.98 -12.79 9.24
CA ILE A 25 27.08 -12.84 10.70
C ILE A 25 28.40 -12.20 11.18
N LEU A 26 29.53 -12.54 10.56
CA LEU A 26 30.83 -11.95 10.89
C LEU A 26 30.80 -10.43 10.71
N LEU A 27 30.35 -9.95 9.55
CA LEU A 27 30.23 -8.54 9.23
C LEU A 27 29.30 -7.81 10.21
N SER A 28 28.14 -8.40 10.51
CA SER A 28 27.19 -7.82 11.44
C SER A 28 27.77 -7.64 12.84
N ARG A 29 28.57 -8.60 13.29
CA ARG A 29 29.26 -8.50 14.59
C ARG A 29 30.33 -7.41 14.61
N LEU A 30 31.07 -7.26 13.53
CA LEU A 30 32.08 -6.19 13.40
C LEU A 30 31.47 -4.80 13.43
N ILE A 31 30.33 -4.63 12.76
CA ILE A 31 29.61 -3.35 12.64
C ILE A 31 28.76 -3.08 13.90
N SER A 32 28.51 -4.08 14.77
CA SER A 32 27.68 -3.89 15.96
C SER A 32 28.22 -2.77 16.85
N PRO A 33 27.44 -1.70 17.11
CA PRO A 33 27.90 -0.59 17.96
C PRO A 33 28.08 -1.06 19.41
N ARG A 34 29.18 -0.60 20.02
CA ARG A 34 29.58 -0.98 21.38
C ARG A 34 29.82 0.27 22.21
N ALA A 35 29.53 0.17 23.50
CA ALA A 35 29.95 1.13 24.51
C ALA A 35 30.79 0.44 25.58
N THR A 36 31.68 1.19 26.22
CA THR A 36 32.48 0.72 27.35
C THR A 36 31.97 1.38 28.62
N ILE A 37 31.60 0.58 29.60
CA ILE A 37 31.20 1.03 30.93
C ILE A 37 32.02 0.27 31.94
N ASP A 38 32.71 0.97 32.84
CA ASP A 38 33.50 0.40 33.95
C ASP A 38 34.36 -0.81 33.52
N SER A 39 35.12 -0.66 32.42
CA SER A 39 35.96 -1.69 31.81
C SER A 39 35.26 -2.89 31.16
N SER A 40 33.91 -2.93 31.14
CA SER A 40 33.12 -3.94 30.43
C SER A 40 32.57 -3.40 29.12
N TYR A 41 32.51 -4.27 28.08
CA TYR A 41 31.91 -3.93 26.79
C TYR A 41 30.45 -4.33 26.79
N ILE A 42 29.58 -3.41 26.38
CA ILE A 42 28.16 -3.68 26.14
C ILE A 42 27.80 -3.36 24.68
N PHE A 43 27.01 -4.20 24.07
CA PHE A 43 26.46 -3.91 22.75
C PHE A 43 25.26 -2.95 22.85
N LEU A 44 25.24 -1.91 22.03
CA LEU A 44 24.09 -1.02 21.90
C LEU A 44 23.06 -1.58 20.90
N ALA A 45 23.49 -2.40 19.95
CA ALA A 45 22.67 -3.24 19.11
C ALA A 45 23.45 -4.50 18.70
N TRP A 46 22.95 -5.68 19.08
CA TRP A 46 23.57 -6.94 18.68
C TRP A 46 23.08 -7.40 17.33
N LEU A 47 23.75 -6.92 16.25
CA LEU A 47 23.32 -7.08 14.87
C LEU A 47 23.30 -8.53 14.34
N PRO A 48 24.07 -9.52 14.86
CA PRO A 48 23.93 -10.92 14.46
C PRO A 48 22.50 -11.46 14.57
N LEU A 49 21.70 -10.99 15.54
CA LEU A 49 20.28 -11.33 15.67
C LEU A 49 19.48 -10.99 14.40
N CYS A 50 19.78 -9.84 13.80
CA CYS A 50 19.12 -9.38 12.57
C CYS A 50 19.40 -10.27 11.37
N VAL A 51 20.65 -10.74 11.27
CA VAL A 51 21.06 -11.68 10.21
C VAL A 51 20.39 -13.02 10.42
N MET A 52 20.32 -13.54 11.66
CA MET A 52 19.63 -14.79 11.96
C MET A 52 18.15 -14.74 11.53
N PHE A 53 17.44 -13.68 11.87
CA PHE A 53 16.06 -13.48 11.40
C PHE A 53 15.97 -13.42 9.88
N SER A 54 16.85 -12.64 9.25
CA SER A 54 16.83 -12.47 7.79
C SER A 54 17.05 -13.78 7.05
N VAL A 55 18.01 -14.59 7.50
CA VAL A 55 18.33 -15.90 6.94
C VAL A 55 17.16 -16.88 7.10
N LEU A 56 16.56 -16.95 8.28
CA LEU A 56 15.43 -17.83 8.55
C LEU A 56 14.18 -17.43 7.73
N PHE A 57 13.94 -16.13 7.52
CA PHE A 57 12.83 -15.68 6.69
C PHE A 57 13.08 -15.85 5.18
N LEU A 58 14.33 -15.80 4.72
CA LEU A 58 14.68 -16.02 3.32
C LEU A 58 14.74 -17.49 2.94
N PHE A 59 15.47 -18.30 3.71
CA PHE A 59 15.75 -19.70 3.37
C PHE A 59 14.88 -20.72 4.11
N GLY A 60 14.16 -20.28 5.15
CA GLY A 60 13.32 -21.16 5.96
C GLY A 60 14.11 -22.21 6.72
N ARG A 61 13.62 -23.46 6.71
CA ARG A 61 14.28 -24.59 7.37
C ARG A 61 15.70 -24.84 6.84
N ARG A 62 15.97 -24.53 5.57
CA ARG A 62 17.30 -24.67 4.97
C ARG A 62 18.32 -23.66 5.47
N GLY A 63 17.88 -22.56 6.06
CA GLY A 63 18.74 -21.56 6.69
C GLY A 63 19.20 -21.91 8.11
N VAL A 64 18.63 -22.96 8.74
CA VAL A 64 18.92 -23.31 10.14
C VAL A 64 20.38 -23.75 10.30
N ALA A 65 20.84 -24.73 9.52
CA ALA A 65 22.22 -25.23 9.63
C ALA A 65 23.28 -24.18 9.26
N PRO A 66 23.13 -23.36 8.19
CA PRO A 66 24.03 -22.23 7.92
C PRO A 66 24.05 -21.21 9.04
N MET A 67 22.92 -20.91 9.67
CA MET A 67 22.82 -19.97 10.79
C MET A 67 23.55 -20.48 12.02
N VAL A 68 23.30 -21.73 12.43
CA VAL A 68 23.94 -22.36 13.60
C VAL A 68 25.45 -22.49 13.35
N GLY A 69 25.87 -22.94 12.19
CA GLY A 69 27.29 -23.04 11.82
C GLY A 69 28.00 -21.68 11.78
N GLY A 70 27.35 -20.65 11.23
CA GLY A 70 27.87 -19.29 11.23
C GLY A 70 28.03 -18.71 12.64
N MET A 71 27.05 -18.94 13.52
CA MET A 71 27.14 -18.53 14.93
C MET A 71 28.22 -19.28 15.69
N MET A 72 28.35 -20.59 15.47
CA MET A 72 29.39 -21.41 16.06
C MET A 72 30.78 -20.88 15.69
N LEU A 73 31.03 -20.67 14.39
CA LEU A 73 32.31 -20.13 13.91
C LEU A 73 32.61 -18.74 14.50
N THR A 74 31.58 -17.88 14.57
CA THR A 74 31.72 -16.53 15.11
C THR A 74 32.01 -16.53 16.62
N ASN A 75 31.39 -17.43 17.37
CA ASN A 75 31.62 -17.57 18.80
C ASN A 75 33.00 -18.14 19.08
N GLU A 76 33.47 -19.15 18.35
CA GLU A 76 34.81 -19.72 18.44
C GLU A 76 35.89 -18.67 18.18
N TRP A 77 35.73 -17.92 17.05
CA TRP A 77 36.68 -16.85 16.70
C TRP A 77 36.85 -15.78 17.78
N ASN A 78 35.77 -15.49 18.51
CA ASN A 78 35.83 -14.36 19.48
C ASN A 78 36.14 -14.77 20.90
N PHE A 79 35.85 -16.00 21.32
CA PHE A 79 35.83 -16.36 22.71
C PHE A 79 36.74 -17.55 23.08
N HIS A 80 37.03 -18.45 22.11
CA HIS A 80 37.82 -19.69 22.32
C HIS A 80 37.36 -20.47 23.58
N LEU A 81 36.03 -20.73 23.65
CA LEU A 81 35.42 -21.35 24.81
C LEU A 81 35.62 -22.86 24.81
N PRO A 82 35.73 -23.50 26.01
CA PRO A 82 35.58 -24.96 26.10
C PRO A 82 34.30 -25.46 25.48
N LEU A 83 34.31 -26.64 24.88
CA LEU A 83 33.22 -27.19 24.11
C LEU A 83 31.84 -27.14 24.83
N PRO A 84 31.71 -27.50 26.12
CA PRO A 84 30.39 -27.43 26.80
C PRO A 84 29.88 -26.01 26.92
N GLN A 85 30.72 -25.03 27.24
CA GLN A 85 30.32 -23.62 27.34
C GLN A 85 29.98 -23.03 25.96
N ALA A 86 30.75 -23.39 24.91
CA ALA A 86 30.48 -22.98 23.53
C ALA A 86 29.13 -23.49 23.04
N MET A 87 28.79 -24.75 23.32
CA MET A 87 27.51 -25.35 22.95
C MET A 87 26.32 -24.73 23.68
N VAL A 88 26.47 -24.44 25.00
CA VAL A 88 25.43 -23.78 25.78
C VAL A 88 25.22 -22.34 25.32
N LEU A 89 26.27 -21.58 25.04
CA LEU A 89 26.16 -20.24 24.48
C LEU A 89 25.45 -20.24 23.13
N LEU A 90 25.86 -21.17 22.25
CA LEU A 90 25.24 -21.33 20.95
C LEU A 90 23.72 -21.66 21.05
N PHE A 91 23.36 -22.57 21.97
CA PHE A 91 21.97 -22.92 22.24
C PHE A 91 21.17 -21.71 22.74
N CYS A 92 21.68 -20.96 23.73
CA CYS A 92 21.01 -19.77 24.27
C CYS A 92 20.76 -18.70 23.19
N GLN A 93 21.69 -18.55 22.25
CA GLN A 93 21.55 -17.56 21.17
C GLN A 93 20.63 -18.01 20.02
N THR A 94 20.61 -19.29 19.69
CA THR A 94 19.92 -19.79 18.48
C THR A 94 18.55 -20.38 18.74
N PHE A 95 18.36 -21.10 19.86
CA PHE A 95 17.10 -21.78 20.15
C PHE A 95 15.87 -20.84 20.25
N PRO A 96 15.92 -19.72 21.02
CA PRO A 96 14.80 -18.79 21.09
C PRO A 96 14.47 -18.17 19.73
N VAL A 97 15.47 -17.89 18.89
CA VAL A 97 15.27 -17.36 17.54
C VAL A 97 14.53 -18.36 16.64
N LEU A 98 14.96 -19.63 16.68
CA LEU A 98 14.32 -20.73 15.92
C LEU A 98 12.87 -20.93 16.35
N LEU A 99 12.64 -20.99 17.66
CA LEU A 99 11.31 -21.19 18.24
C LEU A 99 10.36 -20.07 17.81
N VAL A 100 10.76 -18.84 18.02
CA VAL A 100 9.91 -17.67 17.68
C VAL A 100 9.68 -17.55 16.18
N CYS A 101 10.70 -17.75 15.34
CA CYS A 101 10.52 -17.76 13.90
C CYS A 101 9.56 -18.87 13.41
N ALA A 102 9.59 -20.04 14.08
CA ALA A 102 8.65 -21.12 13.79
C ALA A 102 7.20 -20.72 14.17
N ILE A 103 7.00 -20.12 15.35
CA ILE A 103 5.69 -19.62 15.81
C ILE A 103 5.16 -18.55 14.85
N VAL A 104 5.96 -17.56 14.50
CA VAL A 104 5.57 -16.49 13.57
C VAL A 104 5.16 -17.06 12.22
N ARG A 105 5.89 -18.03 11.69
CA ARG A 105 5.53 -18.70 10.43
C ARG A 105 4.25 -19.52 10.54
N TRP A 106 4.03 -20.17 11.67
CA TRP A 106 2.81 -20.93 11.93
C TRP A 106 1.57 -20.01 11.97
N GLN A 107 1.66 -18.88 12.68
CA GLN A 107 0.57 -17.90 12.82
C GLN A 107 0.27 -17.12 11.54
N LEU A 108 1.29 -16.69 10.79
CA LEU A 108 1.14 -15.82 9.62
C LEU A 108 1.07 -16.61 8.30
N GLY A 109 1.31 -17.93 8.34
CA GLY A 109 1.27 -18.80 7.18
C GLY A 109 2.51 -18.74 6.29
N ALA A 110 2.66 -19.76 5.40
CA ALA A 110 3.84 -19.93 4.55
C ALA A 110 4.03 -18.82 3.50
N ARG A 111 2.97 -18.10 3.13
CA ARG A 111 3.02 -17.02 2.13
C ARG A 111 3.39 -15.66 2.71
N TRP A 112 3.47 -15.54 4.02
CA TRP A 112 3.84 -14.29 4.67
C TRP A 112 5.28 -13.90 4.33
N ARG A 113 5.49 -12.64 3.99
CA ARG A 113 6.81 -12.09 3.64
C ARG A 113 7.20 -11.01 4.63
N TYR A 114 8.35 -11.19 5.25
CA TYR A 114 8.97 -10.16 6.05
C TYR A 114 9.28 -8.92 5.18
N GLY A 115 9.13 -7.73 5.71
CA GLY A 115 9.44 -6.49 4.97
C GLY A 115 8.24 -5.80 4.30
N ILE A 116 7.06 -6.39 4.35
CA ILE A 116 5.82 -5.70 3.91
C ILE A 116 5.06 -5.29 5.17
N PRO A 117 4.71 -3.99 5.35
CA PRO A 117 3.87 -3.54 6.47
C PRO A 117 2.43 -3.99 6.22
N ASN A 118 2.11 -5.17 6.69
CA ASN A 118 0.80 -5.78 6.61
C ASN A 118 0.18 -5.96 8.01
N GLN A 119 -0.90 -6.69 8.09
CA GLN A 119 -1.62 -6.96 9.36
C GLN A 119 -0.75 -7.63 10.44
N GLY A 120 0.39 -8.22 10.10
CA GLY A 120 1.31 -8.91 11.02
C GLY A 120 2.31 -8.03 11.76
N ILE A 121 2.24 -6.67 11.70
CA ILE A 121 3.23 -5.80 12.38
C ILE A 121 3.22 -6.03 13.90
N TRP A 122 2.04 -6.14 14.53
CA TRP A 122 1.94 -6.40 15.97
C TRP A 122 2.63 -7.70 16.36
N LEU A 123 2.39 -8.77 15.60
CA LEU A 123 3.04 -10.05 15.82
C LEU A 123 4.57 -9.97 15.65
N ARG A 124 5.06 -9.14 14.70
CA ARG A 124 6.50 -8.89 14.55
C ARG A 124 7.08 -8.17 15.76
N VAL A 125 6.45 -7.10 16.22
CA VAL A 125 6.91 -6.34 17.39
C VAL A 125 6.89 -7.23 18.61
N PHE A 126 5.82 -7.98 18.85
CA PHE A 126 5.67 -8.85 20.00
C PHE A 126 6.62 -10.06 19.97
N TRP A 127 6.56 -10.87 18.91
CA TRP A 127 7.37 -12.10 18.85
C TRP A 127 8.83 -11.84 18.57
N LEU A 128 9.17 -11.08 17.54
CA LEU A 128 10.56 -10.87 17.15
C LEU A 128 11.22 -9.78 17.98
N GLY A 129 10.50 -8.69 18.26
CA GLY A 129 11.03 -7.55 19.00
C GLY A 129 11.09 -7.77 20.51
N LEU A 130 10.16 -8.55 21.09
CA LEU A 130 10.05 -8.72 22.53
C LEU A 130 10.39 -10.15 22.96
N MET A 131 9.63 -11.15 22.51
CA MET A 131 9.74 -12.54 22.98
C MET A 131 11.11 -13.18 22.68
N THR A 132 11.72 -12.88 21.52
CA THR A 132 13.05 -13.43 21.21
C THR A 132 14.13 -12.88 22.13
N PRO A 133 14.30 -11.53 22.31
CA PRO A 133 15.23 -10.97 23.29
C PRO A 133 15.05 -11.51 24.71
N PHE A 134 13.82 -11.56 25.20
CA PHE A 134 13.53 -12.14 26.51
C PHE A 134 13.92 -13.62 26.59
N GLY A 135 13.60 -14.40 25.55
CA GLY A 135 13.97 -15.83 25.48
C GLY A 135 15.49 -16.03 25.53
N ILE A 136 16.26 -15.20 24.81
CA ILE A 136 17.73 -15.22 24.84
C ILE A 136 18.25 -14.89 26.25
N LYS A 137 17.75 -13.81 26.87
CA LYS A 137 18.19 -13.39 28.20
C LYS A 137 17.84 -14.40 29.28
N ILE A 138 16.63 -14.95 29.27
CA ILE A 138 16.23 -15.99 30.23
C ILE A 138 17.09 -17.23 30.07
N SER A 139 17.36 -17.69 28.84
CA SER A 139 18.21 -18.87 28.61
C SER A 139 19.65 -18.62 29.03
N MET A 140 20.20 -17.43 28.78
CA MET A 140 21.56 -17.06 29.26
C MET A 140 21.61 -16.97 30.77
N HIS A 141 20.62 -16.36 31.43
CA HIS A 141 20.59 -16.26 32.89
C HIS A 141 20.51 -17.64 33.54
N LEU A 142 19.66 -18.52 33.02
CA LEU A 142 19.56 -19.92 33.48
C LEU A 142 20.91 -20.65 33.30
N ALA A 143 21.52 -20.51 32.13
CA ALA A 143 22.82 -21.14 31.85
C ALA A 143 23.95 -20.63 32.80
N GLY A 144 23.96 -19.34 33.13
CA GLY A 144 24.91 -18.73 34.05
C GLY A 144 24.75 -19.21 35.50
N HIS A 145 23.56 -19.70 35.86
CA HIS A 145 23.35 -20.30 37.20
C HIS A 145 24.00 -21.69 37.33
N TYR A 146 24.07 -22.46 36.24
CA TYR A 146 24.60 -23.84 36.27
C TYR A 146 26.04 -23.97 35.78
N LEU A 147 26.56 -23.00 35.01
CA LEU A 147 27.87 -23.04 34.39
C LEU A 147 28.62 -21.73 34.63
N ALA A 148 29.87 -21.84 35.09
CA ALA A 148 30.76 -20.67 35.18
C ALA A 148 31.31 -20.31 33.80
N PHE A 149 31.16 -19.06 33.40
CA PHE A 149 31.69 -18.52 32.14
C PHE A 149 32.89 -17.60 32.40
N PRO A 150 33.81 -17.42 31.41
CA PRO A 150 34.92 -16.48 31.52
C PRO A 150 34.45 -15.06 31.83
N VAL A 151 35.25 -14.29 32.54
CA VAL A 151 34.96 -12.90 32.98
C VAL A 151 34.51 -12.02 31.79
N THR A 152 35.07 -12.27 30.59
CA THR A 152 34.77 -11.52 29.36
C THR A 152 33.32 -11.60 28.91
N ILE A 153 32.59 -12.66 29.27
CA ILE A 153 31.21 -12.89 28.89
C ILE A 153 30.28 -13.18 30.06
N SER A 154 30.79 -13.37 31.27
CA SER A 154 29.99 -13.71 32.46
C SER A 154 28.94 -12.64 32.78
N THR A 155 29.21 -11.37 32.50
CA THR A 155 28.27 -10.25 32.67
C THR A 155 26.96 -10.44 31.85
N PHE A 156 27.02 -11.08 30.69
CA PHE A 156 25.82 -11.41 29.89
C PHE A 156 25.01 -12.56 30.49
N PHE A 157 25.63 -13.39 31.33
CA PHE A 157 25.01 -14.57 31.97
C PHE A 157 24.47 -14.29 33.40
N GLY A 158 24.42 -13.03 33.83
CA GLY A 158 23.74 -12.64 35.06
C GLY A 158 24.67 -12.25 36.22
N THR A 159 26.02 -12.21 36.02
CA THR A 159 26.96 -11.68 37.02
C THR A 159 27.09 -10.14 36.97
N GLY A 160 26.49 -9.50 35.95
CA GLY A 160 26.43 -8.04 35.79
C GLY A 160 25.36 -7.39 36.67
N THR A 161 25.39 -6.06 36.72
CA THR A 161 24.35 -5.26 37.38
C THR A 161 22.97 -5.50 36.74
N ALA A 162 21.88 -5.26 37.48
CA ALA A 162 20.53 -5.33 36.95
C ALA A 162 20.36 -4.40 35.74
N ILE A 163 20.98 -3.21 35.79
CA ILE A 163 20.94 -2.22 34.72
C ILE A 163 21.66 -2.71 33.47
N PHE A 164 22.83 -3.33 33.63
CA PHE A 164 23.56 -3.96 32.53
C PHE A 164 22.67 -4.97 31.81
N SER A 165 21.94 -5.80 32.55
CA SER A 165 20.99 -6.78 31.99
C SER A 165 19.84 -6.11 31.24
N ILE A 166 19.34 -4.95 31.68
CA ILE A 166 18.32 -4.16 31.02
C ILE A 166 18.88 -3.55 29.72
N VAL A 167 20.06 -2.95 29.74
CA VAL A 167 20.70 -2.38 28.55
C VAL A 167 20.97 -3.45 27.50
N ASP A 168 21.45 -4.61 27.91
CA ASP A 168 21.66 -5.74 27.00
C ASP A 168 20.33 -6.26 26.38
N LEU A 169 19.28 -6.34 27.19
CA LEU A 169 17.94 -6.66 26.68
C LEU A 169 17.44 -5.61 25.65
N LEU A 170 17.59 -4.32 25.97
CA LEU A 170 17.22 -3.23 25.05
C LEU A 170 18.06 -3.24 23.78
N SER A 171 19.33 -3.62 23.86
CA SER A 171 20.21 -3.84 22.71
C SER A 171 19.68 -4.91 21.76
N LEU A 172 19.22 -6.03 22.29
CA LEU A 172 18.60 -7.11 21.51
C LEU A 172 17.27 -6.65 20.89
N ILE A 173 16.44 -5.91 21.63
CA ILE A 173 15.17 -5.36 21.13
C ILE A 173 15.42 -4.35 20.00
N SER A 174 16.38 -3.43 20.19
CA SER A 174 16.74 -2.44 19.17
C SER A 174 17.26 -3.11 17.90
N ALA A 175 18.13 -4.11 18.04
CA ALA A 175 18.59 -4.91 16.93
C ALA A 175 17.41 -5.53 16.16
N ALA A 176 16.53 -6.23 16.85
CA ALA A 176 15.40 -6.93 16.24
C ALA A 176 14.42 -6.01 15.49
N LEU A 177 14.13 -4.82 16.04
CA LEU A 177 13.12 -3.91 15.48
C LEU A 177 13.70 -2.96 14.42
N ILE A 178 14.88 -2.40 14.65
CA ILE A 178 15.46 -1.36 13.80
C ILE A 178 16.23 -1.98 12.64
N PHE A 179 17.14 -2.91 12.92
CA PHE A 179 18.15 -3.33 11.97
C PHE A 179 17.80 -4.58 11.16
N THR A 180 16.74 -5.33 11.49
CA THR A 180 16.42 -6.57 10.75
C THR A 180 16.13 -6.28 9.27
N LEU A 181 15.43 -5.21 8.94
CA LEU A 181 15.14 -4.85 7.54
C LEU A 181 16.39 -4.38 6.79
N PHE A 182 17.34 -3.78 7.49
CA PHE A 182 18.63 -3.35 6.94
C PHE A 182 19.43 -4.53 6.39
N PHE A 183 19.39 -5.69 7.03
CA PHE A 183 20.04 -6.93 6.53
C PHE A 183 19.14 -7.71 5.59
N TYR A 184 17.81 -7.73 5.82
CA TYR A 184 16.87 -8.52 5.04
C TYR A 184 16.80 -8.08 3.57
N TYR A 185 16.73 -6.79 3.28
CA TYR A 185 16.64 -6.31 1.90
C TYR A 185 17.88 -6.60 1.06
N PRO A 186 19.12 -6.28 1.49
CA PRO A 186 20.31 -6.62 0.74
C PRO A 186 20.48 -8.13 0.53
N LEU A 187 20.30 -8.94 1.57
CA LEU A 187 20.38 -10.40 1.45
C LEU A 187 19.33 -10.93 0.44
N ARG A 188 18.13 -10.40 0.46
CA ARG A 188 17.09 -10.77 -0.50
C ARG A 188 17.43 -10.37 -1.92
N MET A 189 18.07 -9.22 -2.13
CA MET A 189 18.53 -8.76 -3.44
C MET A 189 19.62 -9.67 -4.00
N ILE A 190 20.55 -10.13 -3.16
CA ILE A 190 21.60 -11.08 -3.55
C ILE A 190 21.01 -12.45 -3.89
N VAL A 191 20.09 -12.96 -3.08
CA VAL A 191 19.44 -14.26 -3.29
C VAL A 191 18.55 -14.26 -4.55
N SER A 192 17.93 -13.13 -4.86
CA SER A 192 17.00 -13.00 -6.00
C SER A 192 17.25 -11.71 -6.77
N PRO A 193 18.13 -11.72 -7.80
CA PRO A 193 18.40 -10.52 -8.61
C PRO A 193 17.16 -9.92 -9.29
N HIS A 194 16.14 -10.76 -9.59
CA HIS A 194 14.87 -10.29 -10.10
C HIS A 194 14.17 -9.33 -9.10
N TYR A 195 14.37 -9.53 -7.79
CA TYR A 195 13.82 -8.67 -6.76
C TYR A 195 14.39 -7.23 -6.81
N ILE A 196 15.64 -7.05 -7.26
CA ILE A 196 16.24 -5.72 -7.44
C ILE A 196 15.41 -4.89 -8.41
N ARG A 197 15.00 -5.48 -9.55
CA ARG A 197 14.18 -4.80 -10.56
C ARG A 197 12.79 -4.45 -10.04
N ILE A 198 12.18 -5.37 -9.26
CA ILE A 198 10.87 -5.12 -8.63
C ILE A 198 10.99 -4.01 -7.59
N PHE A 199 12.01 -4.06 -6.74
CA PHE A 199 12.27 -3.07 -5.71
C PHE A 199 12.48 -1.68 -6.33
N TRP A 200 13.33 -1.61 -7.39
CA TRP A 200 13.56 -0.36 -8.09
C TRP A 200 12.27 0.24 -8.66
N ARG A 201 11.50 -0.57 -9.41
CA ARG A 201 10.26 -0.11 -10.06
C ARG A 201 9.16 0.29 -9.07
N ARG A 202 9.06 -0.40 -7.95
CA ARG A 202 7.98 -0.18 -6.97
C ARG A 202 8.34 0.82 -5.89
N ASP A 203 9.54 0.74 -5.36
CA ASP A 203 9.92 1.42 -4.11
C ASP A 203 10.89 2.60 -4.33
N VAL A 204 11.52 2.72 -5.52
CA VAL A 204 12.48 3.81 -5.82
C VAL A 204 11.99 4.70 -6.95
N ALA A 205 11.72 4.14 -8.14
CA ALA A 205 11.39 4.91 -9.34
C ALA A 205 10.19 5.87 -9.18
N PRO A 206 9.07 5.51 -8.51
CA PRO A 206 7.93 6.43 -8.35
C PRO A 206 8.25 7.68 -7.54
N TYR A 207 9.23 7.59 -6.63
CA TYR A 207 9.65 8.70 -5.76
C TYR A 207 10.74 9.57 -6.40
N LEU A 208 11.37 9.08 -7.46
CA LEU A 208 12.29 9.83 -8.33
C LEU A 208 11.58 10.43 -9.55
N ALA A 209 10.29 10.17 -9.74
CA ALA A 209 9.48 10.81 -10.79
C ALA A 209 9.45 12.33 -10.60
N LYS A 210 9.29 13.07 -11.72
CA LYS A 210 9.47 14.53 -11.80
C LYS A 210 8.73 15.31 -10.70
N GLU A 211 7.50 14.90 -10.37
CA GLU A 211 6.67 15.56 -9.35
C GLU A 211 7.17 15.38 -7.90
N LYS A 212 7.74 14.21 -7.56
CA LYS A 212 8.17 13.88 -6.19
C LYS A 212 9.67 14.00 -5.96
N ARG A 213 10.44 14.15 -7.05
CA ARG A 213 11.90 14.12 -7.01
C ARG A 213 12.50 15.19 -6.11
N LEU A 214 12.00 16.42 -6.22
CA LEU A 214 12.51 17.55 -5.44
C LEU A 214 12.34 17.30 -3.93
N PHE A 215 11.14 16.88 -3.52
CA PHE A 215 10.87 16.55 -2.12
C PHE A 215 11.78 15.43 -1.63
N THR A 216 11.91 14.34 -2.40
CA THR A 216 12.74 13.18 -2.01
C THR A 216 14.20 13.57 -1.85
N LEU A 217 14.76 14.32 -2.79
CA LEU A 217 16.15 14.80 -2.73
C LEU A 217 16.39 15.76 -1.55
N LEU A 218 15.49 16.74 -1.34
CA LEU A 218 15.57 17.65 -0.21
C LEU A 218 15.48 16.91 1.12
N TRP A 219 14.59 15.93 1.24
CA TRP A 219 14.43 15.15 2.44
C TRP A 219 15.70 14.35 2.78
N PHE A 220 16.29 13.65 1.80
CA PHE A 220 17.57 12.95 2.00
C PHE A 220 18.72 13.90 2.31
N ALA A 221 18.79 15.04 1.63
CA ALA A 221 19.80 16.05 1.88
C ALA A 221 19.68 16.61 3.32
N THR A 222 18.48 16.95 3.77
CA THR A 222 18.23 17.42 5.13
C THR A 222 18.63 16.38 6.18
N LEU A 223 18.25 15.10 5.99
CA LEU A 223 18.66 14.03 6.90
C LEU A 223 20.18 13.84 6.92
N ALA A 224 20.82 13.86 5.75
CA ALA A 224 22.26 13.72 5.65
C ALA A 224 22.99 14.89 6.34
N THR A 225 22.51 16.12 6.18
CA THR A 225 23.05 17.31 6.83
C THR A 225 22.88 17.23 8.35
N LEU A 226 21.68 16.89 8.83
CA LEU A 226 21.43 16.73 10.27
C LEU A 226 22.33 15.64 10.86
N LEU A 227 22.48 14.51 10.18
CA LEU A 227 23.32 13.41 10.61
C LEU A 227 24.80 13.82 10.60
N ALA A 228 25.27 14.53 9.56
CA ALA A 228 26.62 15.04 9.47
C ALA A 228 26.93 15.99 10.64
N VAL A 229 26.03 16.92 10.95
CA VAL A 229 26.18 17.84 12.09
C VAL A 229 26.25 17.07 13.41
N LEU A 230 25.39 16.06 13.61
CA LEU A 230 25.37 15.23 14.80
C LEU A 230 26.65 14.38 14.97
N CYS A 231 27.26 13.94 13.87
CA CYS A 231 28.46 13.11 13.88
C CYS A 231 29.77 13.91 13.88
N THR A 232 29.74 15.23 13.67
CA THR A 232 30.92 16.08 13.73
C THR A 232 31.27 16.44 15.19
N PRO A 233 32.56 16.64 15.50
CA PRO A 233 33.03 16.95 16.87
C PRO A 233 32.75 18.40 17.29
N PHE A 234 31.80 19.10 16.69
CA PHE A 234 31.37 20.42 17.15
C PHE A 234 30.74 20.29 18.54
N GLU A 235 31.52 20.64 19.55
CA GLU A 235 31.23 20.48 20.94
C GLU A 235 30.11 21.39 21.45
N THR A 236 28.89 20.95 21.39
CA THR A 236 27.94 21.42 22.40
C THR A 236 26.98 20.30 22.71
N LYS A 237 27.03 19.77 23.93
CA LYS A 237 26.05 18.82 24.48
C LYS A 237 24.59 19.26 24.24
N TYR A 238 24.39 20.57 24.15
CA TYR A 238 23.07 21.17 23.87
C TYR A 238 22.58 20.92 22.44
N ILE A 239 23.44 20.94 21.42
CA ILE A 239 23.05 20.76 20.01
C ILE A 239 22.48 19.36 19.78
N ALA A 240 23.07 18.32 20.34
CA ALA A 240 22.57 16.96 20.19
C ALA A 240 21.17 16.78 20.79
N GLY A 241 20.88 17.40 21.94
CA GLY A 241 19.58 17.36 22.61
C GLY A 241 18.45 17.94 21.77
N TYR A 242 18.72 18.96 20.95
CA TYR A 242 17.71 19.59 20.09
C TYR A 242 17.63 18.96 18.70
N LEU A 243 18.74 18.55 18.12
CA LEU A 243 18.78 18.01 16.75
C LEU A 243 18.20 16.60 16.62
N VAL A 244 18.31 15.76 17.65
CA VAL A 244 17.73 14.42 17.63
C VAL A 244 16.19 14.44 17.51
N PRO A 245 15.45 15.24 18.28
CA PRO A 245 14.01 15.44 18.06
C PRO A 245 13.68 15.96 16.65
N VAL A 246 14.45 16.92 16.10
CA VAL A 246 14.27 17.43 14.74
C VAL A 246 14.45 16.33 13.70
N LEU A 247 15.44 15.47 13.90
CA LEU A 247 15.66 14.29 13.05
C LEU A 247 14.47 13.33 13.11
N PHE A 248 13.88 13.10 14.27
CA PHE A 248 12.66 12.30 14.42
C PHE A 248 11.45 12.92 13.69
N ILE A 249 11.28 14.25 13.77
CA ILE A 249 10.28 14.98 13.00
C ILE A 249 10.53 14.79 11.49
N GLY A 250 11.79 14.87 11.04
CA GLY A 250 12.16 14.62 9.64
C GLY A 250 11.73 13.24 9.16
N PHE A 251 11.89 12.21 9.98
CA PHE A 251 11.40 10.86 9.64
C PHE A 251 9.88 10.76 9.61
N THR A 252 9.17 11.40 10.55
CA THR A 252 7.70 11.43 10.55
C THR A 252 7.12 12.11 9.30
N ILE A 253 7.73 13.20 8.83
CA ILE A 253 7.36 13.86 7.57
C ILE A 253 7.60 12.94 6.36
N GLY A 254 8.61 12.07 6.42
CA GLY A 254 8.89 11.07 5.39
C GLY A 254 7.85 9.95 5.30
N VAL A 255 7.07 9.70 6.38
CA VAL A 255 6.01 8.69 6.36
C VAL A 255 4.93 9.09 5.36
N GLY A 256 4.62 8.20 4.43
CA GLY A 256 3.64 8.43 3.36
C GLY A 256 4.15 9.18 2.14
N LYS A 257 5.27 9.90 2.26
CA LYS A 257 5.91 10.58 1.13
C LYS A 257 7.09 9.82 0.54
N ILE A 258 7.68 8.92 1.32
CA ILE A 258 8.80 8.03 0.94
C ILE A 258 8.33 6.59 1.05
N SER A 259 8.88 5.67 0.24
CA SER A 259 8.53 4.25 0.34
C SER A 259 8.94 3.65 1.69
N TYR A 260 8.12 2.75 2.21
CA TYR A 260 8.37 2.09 3.49
C TYR A 260 9.75 1.41 3.58
N PRO A 261 10.23 0.66 2.56
CA PRO A 261 11.57 0.09 2.61
C PRO A 261 12.69 1.12 2.68
N LEU A 262 12.59 2.21 1.90
CA LEU A 262 13.60 3.29 1.93
C LEU A 262 13.60 4.02 3.28
N LEU A 263 12.42 4.33 3.81
CA LEU A 263 12.28 4.98 5.11
C LEU A 263 12.94 4.16 6.23
N ASN A 264 12.64 2.84 6.29
CA ASN A 264 13.23 1.96 7.30
C ASN A 264 14.73 1.74 7.10
N PHE A 265 15.19 1.63 5.87
CA PHE A 265 16.61 1.51 5.58
C PHE A 265 17.37 2.77 6.02
N SER A 266 16.83 3.95 5.69
CA SER A 266 17.40 5.24 6.11
C SER A 266 17.38 5.40 7.63
N TRP A 267 16.28 4.98 8.30
CA TRP A 267 16.21 4.98 9.76
C TRP A 267 17.23 4.07 10.40
N ALA A 268 17.38 2.83 9.93
CA ALA A 268 18.38 1.90 10.44
C ALA A 268 19.80 2.43 10.24
N LEU A 269 20.09 3.00 9.08
CA LEU A 269 21.39 3.62 8.80
C LEU A 269 21.66 4.80 9.74
N THR A 270 20.67 5.68 9.92
CA THR A 270 20.77 6.82 10.84
C THR A 270 20.97 6.38 12.27
N ALA A 271 20.21 5.39 12.75
CA ALA A 271 20.37 4.82 14.09
C ALA A 271 21.76 4.19 14.28
N LEU A 272 22.29 3.51 13.26
CA LEU A 272 23.63 2.95 13.28
C LEU A 272 24.69 4.03 13.44
N PHE A 273 24.60 5.12 12.65
CA PHE A 273 25.53 6.25 12.77
C PHE A 273 25.43 6.95 14.13
N LEU A 274 24.22 7.17 14.64
CA LEU A 274 24.00 7.77 15.97
C LEU A 274 24.62 6.93 17.07
N LEU A 275 24.49 5.61 17.01
CA LEU A 275 25.03 4.70 18.02
C LEU A 275 26.55 4.48 17.89
N SER A 276 27.12 4.62 16.69
CA SER A 276 28.52 4.32 16.43
C SER A 276 29.43 5.55 16.49
N TYR A 277 28.97 6.68 15.96
CA TYR A 277 29.84 7.84 15.71
C TYR A 277 29.41 9.10 16.44
N ASN A 278 28.21 9.19 16.98
CA ASN A 278 27.77 10.37 17.71
C ASN A 278 28.30 10.31 19.16
N ARG A 279 29.51 10.79 19.34
CA ARG A 279 30.13 10.91 20.69
C ARG A 279 29.30 11.83 21.58
N ASN A 280 28.71 12.89 21.06
CA ASN A 280 27.91 13.84 21.83
C ASN A 280 26.58 13.24 22.32
N PHE A 281 25.97 12.33 21.57
CA PHE A 281 24.76 11.61 21.96
C PHE A 281 25.07 10.60 23.09
N LEU A 282 26.30 10.07 23.10
CA LEU A 282 26.82 9.12 24.10
C LEU A 282 27.76 9.77 25.13
N GLN A 283 28.32 10.96 24.85
CA GLN A 283 29.20 11.69 25.80
C GLN A 283 28.37 12.31 26.93
N GLY A 284 28.74 12.02 28.12
CA GLY A 284 27.99 12.36 29.34
C GLY A 284 27.14 11.21 29.84
N VAL A 285 27.12 10.12 29.08
CA VAL A 285 26.54 8.84 29.46
C VAL A 285 27.59 8.05 30.20
N GLY A 286 27.98 8.56 31.36
CA GLY A 286 28.87 7.84 32.31
C GLY A 286 28.08 6.80 33.13
N SER A 287 26.82 6.59 32.85
CA SER A 287 25.99 5.64 33.57
C SER A 287 25.20 4.73 32.65
N GLU A 288 25.07 3.49 33.04
CA GLU A 288 24.23 2.48 32.40
C GLU A 288 22.78 2.97 32.21
N TYR A 289 22.27 3.81 33.12
CA TYR A 289 20.92 4.41 33.04
C TYR A 289 20.71 5.27 31.79
N SER A 290 21.68 6.07 31.42
CA SER A 290 21.56 6.94 30.24
C SER A 290 21.58 6.13 28.96
N LEU A 291 22.34 5.02 28.89
CA LEU A 291 22.28 4.09 27.76
C LEU A 291 20.90 3.41 27.63
N ALA A 292 20.35 2.95 28.76
CA ALA A 292 19.01 2.37 28.80
C ALA A 292 17.97 3.39 28.30
N PHE A 293 18.06 4.65 28.75
CA PHE A 293 17.16 5.72 28.30
C PHE A 293 17.26 5.96 26.79
N ILE A 294 18.45 6.11 26.24
CA ILE A 294 18.68 6.33 24.81
C ILE A 294 18.12 5.18 23.98
N LEU A 295 18.41 3.94 24.34
CA LEU A 295 17.91 2.78 23.63
C LEU A 295 16.38 2.70 23.71
N SER A 296 15.78 3.00 24.84
CA SER A 296 14.32 3.02 25.01
C SER A 296 13.66 4.06 24.11
N VAL A 297 14.24 5.26 23.97
CA VAL A 297 13.75 6.32 23.06
C VAL A 297 13.84 5.86 21.60
N LEU A 298 14.98 5.29 21.18
CA LEU A 298 15.14 4.78 19.81
C LEU A 298 14.16 3.64 19.49
N ILE A 299 13.94 2.73 20.44
CA ILE A 299 12.96 1.64 20.29
C ILE A 299 11.55 2.19 20.18
N SER A 300 11.16 3.09 21.08
CA SER A 300 9.83 3.70 21.08
C SER A 300 9.56 4.43 19.79
N PHE A 301 10.51 5.24 19.30
CA PHE A 301 10.39 5.92 18.03
C PHE A 301 10.28 4.95 16.84
N SER A 302 11.07 3.86 16.85
CA SER A 302 11.01 2.84 15.81
C SER A 302 9.63 2.15 15.76
N ILE A 303 9.06 1.86 16.92
CA ILE A 303 7.70 1.31 17.01
C ILE A 303 6.70 2.32 16.45
N CYS A 304 6.80 3.60 16.82
CA CYS A 304 5.95 4.65 16.28
C CYS A 304 6.05 4.74 14.75
N LEU A 305 7.26 4.73 14.18
CA LEU A 305 7.46 4.74 12.72
C LEU A 305 6.81 3.54 12.03
N LEU A 306 6.95 2.35 12.59
CA LEU A 306 6.31 1.13 12.06
C LEU A 306 4.78 1.25 12.05
N TYR A 307 4.20 1.76 13.14
CA TYR A 307 2.75 1.97 13.24
C TYR A 307 2.25 3.06 12.31
N MET A 308 2.94 4.20 12.24
CA MET A 308 2.58 5.30 11.33
C MET A 308 2.62 4.85 9.88
N ALA A 309 3.65 4.12 9.47
CA ALA A 309 3.75 3.57 8.12
C ALA A 309 2.58 2.62 7.80
N ARG A 310 2.15 1.79 8.78
CA ARG A 310 0.98 0.92 8.61
C ARG A 310 -0.32 1.70 8.48
N ILE A 311 -0.54 2.69 9.37
CA ILE A 311 -1.74 3.53 9.33
C ILE A 311 -1.82 4.23 7.98
N ASN A 312 -0.72 4.81 7.51
CA ASN A 312 -0.67 5.48 6.22
C ASN A 312 -1.01 4.54 5.05
N GLN A 313 -0.44 3.34 5.02
CA GLN A 313 -0.77 2.36 3.97
C GLN A 313 -2.24 1.92 4.03
N ARG A 314 -2.79 1.75 5.23
CA ARG A 314 -4.22 1.43 5.38
C ARG A 314 -5.09 2.58 4.91
N SER A 315 -4.72 3.82 5.24
CA SER A 315 -5.41 5.02 4.78
C SER A 315 -5.39 5.16 3.26
N GLU A 316 -4.23 4.96 2.62
CA GLU A 316 -4.13 4.98 1.15
C GLU A 316 -4.96 3.88 0.49
N TRP A 317 -4.97 2.66 1.07
CA TRP A 317 -5.79 1.57 0.55
C TRP A 317 -7.29 1.89 0.68
N LEU A 318 -7.72 2.40 1.83
CA LEU A 318 -9.10 2.85 2.05
C LEU A 318 -9.47 3.97 1.08
N ASN A 319 -8.62 4.98 0.92
CA ASN A 319 -8.86 6.08 -0.01
C ASN A 319 -9.03 5.58 -1.45
N ARG A 320 -8.22 4.61 -1.89
CA ARG A 320 -8.38 3.98 -3.22
C ARG A 320 -9.71 3.22 -3.33
N GLN A 321 -10.10 2.49 -2.29
CA GLN A 321 -11.41 1.82 -2.28
C GLN A 321 -12.57 2.84 -2.30
N TRP A 322 -12.51 3.86 -1.45
CA TRP A 322 -13.52 4.93 -1.44
C TRP A 322 -13.60 5.63 -2.80
N HIS A 323 -12.47 5.91 -3.41
CA HIS A 323 -12.44 6.54 -4.73
C HIS A 323 -13.03 5.63 -5.80
N SER A 324 -12.71 4.34 -5.81
CA SER A 324 -13.32 3.40 -6.77
C SER A 324 -14.82 3.23 -6.54
N GLN A 325 -15.27 3.16 -5.27
CA GLN A 325 -16.69 3.10 -4.93
C GLN A 325 -17.44 4.39 -5.26
N ALA A 326 -16.78 5.56 -5.10
CA ALA A 326 -17.37 6.84 -5.46
C ALA A 326 -17.58 7.01 -6.98
N LEU A 327 -16.84 6.26 -7.81
CA LEU A 327 -16.90 6.31 -9.26
C LEU A 327 -17.77 5.20 -9.89
N THR A 328 -18.28 4.27 -9.09
CA THR A 328 -19.14 3.18 -9.56
C THR A 328 -20.51 3.23 -8.88
N ASP A 329 -21.55 2.86 -9.60
CA ASP A 329 -22.87 2.64 -9.04
C ASP A 329 -22.87 1.37 -8.17
N PRO A 330 -23.36 1.42 -6.92
CA PRO A 330 -23.30 0.27 -6.00
C PRO A 330 -24.15 -0.92 -6.43
N LEU A 331 -25.22 -0.71 -7.20
CA LEU A 331 -26.15 -1.76 -7.65
C LEU A 331 -25.69 -2.41 -8.95
N THR A 332 -25.40 -1.60 -9.95
CA THR A 332 -25.01 -2.08 -11.28
C THR A 332 -23.53 -2.40 -11.40
N GLN A 333 -22.70 -1.79 -10.55
CA GLN A 333 -21.22 -1.82 -10.61
C GLN A 333 -20.66 -1.18 -11.89
N LEU A 334 -21.46 -0.41 -12.60
CA LEU A 334 -21.04 0.36 -13.75
C LEU A 334 -20.44 1.71 -13.32
N PRO A 335 -19.54 2.32 -14.13
CA PRO A 335 -19.07 3.67 -13.86
C PRO A 335 -20.24 4.66 -13.81
N ASN A 336 -20.26 5.52 -12.81
CA ASN A 336 -21.34 6.47 -12.57
C ASN A 336 -21.07 7.85 -13.22
N LEU A 337 -21.98 8.81 -13.01
CA LEU A 337 -21.86 10.17 -13.53
C LEU A 337 -20.55 10.87 -13.11
N ARG A 338 -20.07 10.67 -11.87
CA ARG A 338 -18.79 11.24 -11.43
C ARG A 338 -17.60 10.69 -12.21
N ALA A 339 -17.66 9.41 -12.58
CA ALA A 339 -16.65 8.80 -13.43
C ALA A 339 -16.68 9.38 -14.85
N LEU A 340 -17.88 9.71 -15.39
CA LEU A 340 -18.03 10.42 -16.65
C LEU A 340 -17.40 11.81 -16.59
N GLU A 341 -17.70 12.61 -15.57
CA GLU A 341 -17.14 13.95 -15.40
C GLU A 341 -15.60 13.91 -15.40
N GLN A 342 -15.01 13.00 -14.63
CA GLN A 342 -13.55 12.84 -14.61
C GLN A 342 -12.97 12.37 -15.95
N PHE A 343 -13.71 11.54 -16.68
CA PHE A 343 -13.27 11.03 -17.97
C PHE A 343 -13.28 12.12 -19.04
N LEU A 344 -14.33 12.92 -19.10
CA LEU A 344 -14.48 14.01 -20.07
C LEU A 344 -13.50 15.16 -19.86
N LEU A 345 -13.03 15.38 -18.62
CA LEU A 345 -12.00 16.41 -18.31
C LEU A 345 -10.61 16.04 -18.84
N GLN A 346 -10.38 14.79 -19.23
CA GLN A 346 -9.05 14.37 -19.73
C GLN A 346 -8.83 14.69 -21.21
N ASP A 347 -9.90 14.68 -22.01
CA ASP A 347 -9.83 14.95 -23.46
C ASP A 347 -11.05 15.77 -23.88
N ALA A 348 -10.83 16.95 -24.46
CA ALA A 348 -11.90 17.78 -25.03
C ALA A 348 -12.32 17.29 -26.43
N GLY A 349 -13.57 17.58 -26.82
CA GLY A 349 -14.09 17.28 -28.16
C GLY A 349 -14.58 15.85 -28.36
N GLN A 350 -14.87 15.13 -27.26
CA GLN A 350 -15.47 13.77 -27.33
C GLN A 350 -16.98 13.86 -27.60
N SER A 351 -17.51 12.86 -28.30
CA SER A 351 -18.95 12.72 -28.53
C SER A 351 -19.60 12.01 -27.35
N VAL A 352 -20.52 12.69 -26.67
CA VAL A 352 -21.34 12.13 -25.60
C VAL A 352 -22.65 11.62 -26.23
N CYS A 353 -22.92 10.34 -26.05
CA CYS A 353 -24.09 9.66 -26.56
C CYS A 353 -24.95 9.24 -25.37
N TYR A 354 -26.23 9.53 -25.47
CA TYR A 354 -27.24 9.18 -24.47
C TYR A 354 -28.06 8.01 -24.97
N LEU A 355 -28.21 6.97 -24.19
CA LEU A 355 -29.00 5.80 -24.46
C LEU A 355 -30.09 5.64 -23.41
N ARG A 356 -31.34 5.70 -23.81
CA ARG A 356 -32.53 5.54 -22.98
C ARG A 356 -33.17 4.18 -23.19
N MET A 357 -33.62 3.58 -22.11
CA MET A 357 -34.41 2.34 -22.07
C MET A 357 -35.85 2.69 -21.66
N GLU A 358 -36.76 2.90 -22.64
CA GLU A 358 -38.06 3.52 -22.39
C GLU A 358 -38.92 2.70 -21.42
N ASN A 359 -39.05 1.40 -21.65
CA ASN A 359 -39.93 0.53 -20.87
C ASN A 359 -39.35 0.04 -19.55
N LEU A 360 -38.07 0.35 -19.23
CA LEU A 360 -37.37 -0.23 -18.11
C LEU A 360 -37.98 0.22 -16.77
N GLU A 361 -38.42 1.46 -16.65
CA GLU A 361 -39.04 1.95 -15.43
C GLU A 361 -40.40 1.25 -15.16
N PHE A 362 -41.23 1.10 -16.19
CA PHE A 362 -42.49 0.38 -16.10
C PHE A 362 -42.27 -1.08 -15.70
N LEU A 363 -41.35 -1.77 -16.37
CA LEU A 363 -41.01 -3.15 -16.08
C LEU A 363 -40.43 -3.31 -14.65
N SER A 364 -39.61 -2.34 -14.19
CA SER A 364 -39.04 -2.38 -12.85
C SER A 364 -40.09 -2.25 -11.74
N ARG A 365 -41.18 -1.55 -11.95
CA ARG A 365 -42.30 -1.47 -11.01
C ARG A 365 -43.02 -2.81 -10.85
N HIS A 366 -43.04 -3.64 -11.88
CA HIS A 366 -43.71 -4.95 -11.86
C HIS A 366 -42.76 -6.08 -11.40
N TYR A 367 -41.54 -6.09 -11.89
CA TYR A 367 -40.55 -7.17 -11.64
C TYR A 367 -39.51 -6.84 -10.58
N GLY A 368 -39.50 -5.59 -10.09
CA GLY A 368 -38.61 -5.15 -9.04
C GLY A 368 -37.21 -4.67 -9.50
N MET A 369 -36.44 -4.10 -8.57
CA MET A 369 -35.16 -3.47 -8.83
C MET A 369 -34.09 -4.44 -9.38
N GLN A 370 -34.13 -5.71 -8.99
CA GLN A 370 -33.14 -6.69 -9.48
C GLN A 370 -33.25 -6.94 -10.98
N MET A 371 -34.45 -6.95 -11.51
CA MET A 371 -34.68 -7.05 -12.94
C MET A 371 -34.10 -5.85 -13.69
N ARG A 372 -34.32 -4.64 -13.15
CA ARG A 372 -33.75 -3.40 -13.72
C ARG A 372 -32.21 -3.48 -13.81
N VAL A 373 -31.56 -3.81 -12.69
CA VAL A 373 -30.09 -3.97 -12.63
C VAL A 373 -29.61 -5.04 -13.62
N HIS A 374 -30.37 -6.12 -13.79
CA HIS A 374 -30.06 -7.16 -14.77
C HIS A 374 -30.10 -6.62 -16.19
N CYS A 375 -31.18 -5.90 -16.58
CA CYS A 375 -31.30 -5.30 -17.89
C CYS A 375 -30.16 -4.31 -18.19
N GLU A 376 -29.87 -3.40 -17.28
CA GLU A 376 -28.77 -2.44 -17.41
C GLU A 376 -27.42 -3.12 -17.61
N ARG A 377 -27.14 -4.19 -16.86
CA ARG A 377 -25.92 -5.00 -17.02
C ARG A 377 -25.87 -5.76 -18.34
N GLU A 378 -27.01 -6.30 -18.81
CA GLU A 378 -27.04 -6.99 -20.10
C GLU A 378 -26.82 -6.02 -21.26
N VAL A 379 -27.42 -4.83 -21.24
CA VAL A 379 -27.16 -3.79 -22.24
C VAL A 379 -25.69 -3.40 -22.24
N PHE A 380 -25.10 -3.20 -21.07
CA PHE A 380 -23.66 -2.92 -20.95
C PHE A 380 -22.80 -4.05 -21.57
N ARG A 381 -23.15 -5.31 -21.25
CA ARG A 381 -22.40 -6.49 -21.75
C ARG A 381 -22.48 -6.62 -23.28
N VAL A 382 -23.59 -6.23 -23.86
CA VAL A 382 -23.80 -6.24 -25.33
C VAL A 382 -22.97 -5.13 -25.98
N LEU A 383 -22.95 -3.94 -25.39
CA LEU A 383 -22.30 -2.77 -25.97
C LEU A 383 -20.77 -2.77 -25.77
N GLN A 384 -20.28 -3.31 -24.65
CA GLN A 384 -18.86 -3.27 -24.30
C GLN A 384 -17.92 -3.79 -25.41
N PRO A 385 -18.18 -4.91 -26.11
CA PRO A 385 -17.32 -5.40 -27.19
C PRO A 385 -17.36 -4.54 -28.47
N LEU A 386 -18.31 -3.62 -28.59
CA LEU A 386 -18.45 -2.71 -29.72
C LEU A 386 -17.67 -1.39 -29.53
N LEU A 387 -17.10 -1.18 -28.34
CA LEU A 387 -16.34 0.00 -27.98
C LEU A 387 -14.86 -0.16 -28.29
N LEU A 388 -14.21 0.94 -28.63
CA LEU A 388 -12.76 1.04 -28.78
C LEU A 388 -12.07 1.23 -27.42
N GLU A 389 -10.75 1.04 -27.34
CA GLU A 389 -9.96 1.13 -26.08
C GLU A 389 -10.15 2.46 -25.31
N LYS A 390 -10.39 3.55 -26.03
CA LYS A 390 -10.58 4.89 -25.44
C LYS A 390 -12.04 5.25 -25.16
N GLU A 391 -12.98 4.37 -25.46
CA GLU A 391 -14.41 4.59 -25.31
C GLU A 391 -14.95 3.91 -24.07
N LYS A 392 -15.93 4.50 -23.41
CA LYS A 392 -16.52 3.96 -22.17
C LYS A 392 -18.00 4.18 -22.09
N ILE A 393 -18.64 3.31 -21.29
CA ILE A 393 -20.05 3.39 -20.92
C ILE A 393 -20.16 3.80 -19.46
N PHE A 394 -21.12 4.68 -19.17
CA PHE A 394 -21.42 5.19 -17.84
C PHE A 394 -22.89 5.01 -17.52
N HIS A 395 -23.20 4.79 -16.27
CA HIS A 395 -24.56 4.66 -15.77
C HIS A 395 -25.05 5.99 -15.20
N LEU A 396 -26.25 6.40 -15.58
CA LEU A 396 -26.94 7.53 -14.97
C LEU A 396 -28.05 7.06 -14.02
N PRO A 397 -28.39 7.88 -13.01
CA PRO A 397 -29.61 7.66 -12.23
C PRO A 397 -30.82 7.70 -13.17
N GLY A 398 -31.66 6.69 -13.12
CA GLY A 398 -32.76 6.53 -14.06
C GLY A 398 -32.61 5.22 -14.84
N SER A 399 -33.15 5.13 -15.99
CA SER A 399 -33.05 3.97 -16.90
C SER A 399 -32.15 4.28 -18.10
N GLU A 400 -30.97 4.86 -17.81
CA GLU A 400 -30.19 5.59 -18.81
C GLU A 400 -28.73 5.23 -18.75
N LEU A 401 -28.11 5.11 -19.90
CA LEU A 401 -26.68 4.89 -20.06
C LEU A 401 -26.08 5.99 -20.94
N LEU A 402 -24.85 6.37 -20.62
CA LEU A 402 -24.06 7.28 -21.44
C LEU A 402 -22.89 6.54 -22.05
N LEU A 403 -22.64 6.79 -23.32
CA LEU A 403 -21.47 6.31 -24.02
C LEU A 403 -20.62 7.52 -24.42
N VAL A 404 -19.34 7.41 -24.24
CA VAL A 404 -18.39 8.39 -24.80
C VAL A 404 -17.71 7.72 -25.98
N LEU A 405 -17.95 8.22 -27.17
CA LEU A 405 -17.42 7.69 -28.41
C LEU A 405 -16.42 8.66 -29.02
N THR A 406 -15.47 8.12 -29.76
CA THR A 406 -14.40 8.88 -30.44
C THR A 406 -14.44 8.62 -31.95
N GLY A 407 -14.17 9.66 -32.75
CA GLY A 407 -14.08 9.56 -34.21
C GLY A 407 -15.22 10.21 -34.97
N PRO A 408 -15.10 10.32 -36.29
CA PRO A 408 -16.03 11.10 -37.15
C PRO A 408 -17.37 10.38 -37.43
N GLU A 409 -17.47 9.06 -37.28
CA GLU A 409 -18.65 8.27 -37.62
C GLU A 409 -19.53 7.92 -36.42
N THR A 410 -19.60 8.82 -35.43
CA THR A 410 -20.30 8.58 -34.16
C THR A 410 -21.78 8.21 -34.40
N GLU A 411 -22.46 8.92 -35.27
CA GLU A 411 -23.91 8.68 -35.57
C GLU A 411 -24.13 7.29 -36.16
N ALA A 412 -23.38 6.91 -37.18
CA ALA A 412 -23.49 5.61 -37.82
C ALA A 412 -23.20 4.45 -36.87
N ARG A 413 -22.15 4.60 -36.02
CA ARG A 413 -21.81 3.61 -35.00
C ARG A 413 -22.87 3.50 -33.93
N LEU A 414 -23.38 4.63 -33.45
CA LEU A 414 -24.43 4.64 -32.44
C LEU A 414 -25.73 4.04 -32.99
N GLN A 415 -26.07 4.31 -34.27
CA GLN A 415 -27.20 3.68 -34.94
C GLN A 415 -27.03 2.16 -35.07
N TYR A 416 -25.83 1.70 -35.38
CA TYR A 416 -25.50 0.27 -35.39
C TYR A 416 -25.70 -0.36 -33.99
N MET A 417 -25.20 0.27 -32.93
CA MET A 417 -25.36 -0.18 -31.54
C MET A 417 -26.85 -0.25 -31.16
N LEU A 418 -27.62 0.77 -31.53
CA LEU A 418 -29.07 0.82 -31.30
C LEU A 418 -29.79 -0.33 -32.00
N ASN A 419 -29.44 -0.63 -33.27
CA ASN A 419 -30.01 -1.73 -34.03
C ASN A 419 -29.67 -3.11 -33.42
N VAL A 420 -28.44 -3.27 -32.92
CA VAL A 420 -28.03 -4.49 -32.19
C VAL A 420 -28.88 -4.70 -30.94
N LEU A 421 -29.13 -3.63 -30.17
CA LEU A 421 -29.97 -3.70 -28.97
C LEU A 421 -31.41 -4.01 -29.28
N ASN A 422 -32.05 -3.31 -30.28
CA ASN A 422 -33.43 -3.52 -30.66
C ASN A 422 -33.72 -4.91 -31.26
N ASN A 423 -32.68 -5.55 -31.82
CA ASN A 423 -32.81 -6.91 -32.37
C ASN A 423 -32.53 -8.00 -31.32
N ARG A 424 -32.20 -7.65 -30.08
CA ARG A 424 -31.84 -8.60 -29.02
C ARG A 424 -32.88 -8.58 -27.92
N LYS A 425 -33.46 -9.76 -27.60
CA LYS A 425 -34.35 -9.92 -26.43
C LYS A 425 -33.49 -10.11 -25.16
N ILE A 426 -33.86 -9.42 -24.09
CA ILE A 426 -33.32 -9.63 -22.75
C ILE A 426 -34.27 -10.60 -22.04
N TYR A 427 -33.69 -11.61 -21.39
CA TYR A 427 -34.48 -12.62 -20.67
C TYR A 427 -34.33 -12.41 -19.15
N TRP A 428 -35.48 -12.40 -18.46
CA TRP A 428 -35.58 -12.40 -17.01
C TRP A 428 -36.45 -13.56 -16.56
N ASN A 429 -35.89 -14.47 -15.72
CA ASN A 429 -36.58 -15.67 -15.24
C ASN A 429 -37.33 -16.44 -16.38
N ASN A 430 -36.64 -16.68 -17.48
CA ASN A 430 -37.16 -17.32 -18.72
C ASN A 430 -38.25 -16.54 -19.46
N THR A 431 -38.56 -15.30 -19.04
CA THR A 431 -39.49 -14.43 -19.74
C THR A 431 -38.71 -13.45 -20.61
N GLY A 432 -39.00 -13.41 -21.91
CA GLY A 432 -38.41 -12.43 -22.82
C GLY A 432 -39.02 -11.05 -22.58
N LEU A 433 -38.18 -10.06 -22.27
CA LEU A 433 -38.62 -8.68 -22.10
C LEU A 433 -38.43 -7.94 -23.42
N ASP A 434 -39.50 -7.27 -23.87
CA ASP A 434 -39.44 -6.38 -25.02
C ASP A 434 -39.00 -4.99 -24.53
N MET A 435 -37.78 -4.64 -24.88
CA MET A 435 -37.16 -3.36 -24.51
C MET A 435 -37.14 -2.44 -25.71
N GLU A 436 -37.50 -1.19 -25.49
CA GLU A 436 -37.44 -0.12 -26.48
C GLU A 436 -36.28 0.81 -26.13
N TYR A 437 -35.43 1.10 -27.12
CA TYR A 437 -34.24 1.90 -26.95
C TYR A 437 -34.30 3.15 -27.83
N GLY A 438 -33.93 4.29 -27.24
CA GLY A 438 -33.69 5.52 -27.95
C GLY A 438 -32.28 6.03 -27.70
N ALA A 439 -31.69 6.67 -28.69
CA ALA A 439 -30.34 7.20 -28.58
C ALA A 439 -30.20 8.58 -29.21
N SER A 440 -29.40 9.41 -28.56
CA SER A 440 -29.01 10.72 -29.05
C SER A 440 -27.54 10.98 -28.84
N TRP A 441 -26.95 11.91 -29.55
CA TRP A 441 -25.57 12.28 -29.37
C TRP A 441 -25.31 13.77 -29.58
N GLY A 442 -24.22 14.27 -28.96
CA GLY A 442 -23.74 15.63 -29.11
C GLY A 442 -22.26 15.74 -28.74
N THR A 443 -21.61 16.80 -29.16
CA THR A 443 -20.21 17.04 -28.85
C THR A 443 -20.08 17.84 -27.55
N PHE A 444 -19.16 17.41 -26.69
CA PHE A 444 -18.84 18.10 -25.44
C PHE A 444 -17.68 19.07 -25.67
N ASP A 445 -17.86 20.32 -25.28
CA ASP A 445 -16.88 21.41 -25.48
C ASP A 445 -15.74 21.46 -24.44
N GLY A 446 -15.74 20.56 -23.46
CA GLY A 446 -14.72 20.49 -22.39
C GLY A 446 -15.02 21.39 -21.18
N ARG A 447 -16.12 22.15 -21.16
CA ARG A 447 -16.50 22.97 -20.02
C ARG A 447 -17.42 22.22 -19.09
N GLN A 448 -17.07 22.13 -17.82
CA GLN A 448 -17.89 21.41 -16.84
C GLN A 448 -19.31 21.98 -16.67
N GLU A 449 -19.46 23.29 -16.82
CA GLU A 449 -20.74 24.00 -16.69
C GLU A 449 -21.73 23.63 -17.79
N THR A 450 -21.27 23.23 -18.98
CA THR A 450 -22.11 22.86 -20.13
C THR A 450 -22.56 21.40 -20.10
N LEU A 451 -21.97 20.56 -19.25
CA LEU A 451 -22.27 19.13 -19.21
C LEU A 451 -23.73 18.84 -18.80
N GLN A 452 -24.20 19.43 -17.72
CA GLN A 452 -25.57 19.19 -17.23
C GLN A 452 -26.66 19.66 -18.22
N PRO A 453 -26.56 20.86 -18.82
CA PRO A 453 -27.45 21.25 -19.91
C PRO A 453 -27.39 20.30 -21.09
N LEU A 454 -26.19 19.90 -21.52
CA LEU A 454 -26.00 18.92 -22.61
C LEU A 454 -26.73 17.59 -22.33
N LEU A 455 -26.56 17.02 -21.14
CA LEU A 455 -27.20 15.78 -20.73
C LEU A 455 -28.74 15.91 -20.74
N GLY A 456 -29.29 17.03 -20.27
CA GLY A 456 -30.71 17.29 -20.28
C GLY A 456 -31.29 17.32 -21.72
N GLN A 457 -30.57 17.95 -22.65
CA GLN A 457 -30.97 18.00 -24.06
C GLN A 457 -30.88 16.64 -24.75
N LEU A 458 -29.78 15.92 -24.49
CA LEU A 458 -29.59 14.58 -25.02
C LEU A 458 -30.64 13.59 -24.48
N SER A 459 -31.03 13.71 -23.20
CA SER A 459 -32.12 12.90 -22.62
C SER A 459 -33.44 13.12 -23.35
N TRP A 460 -33.79 14.38 -23.62
CA TRP A 460 -35.00 14.72 -24.35
C TRP A 460 -34.97 14.19 -25.81
N LEU A 461 -33.84 14.38 -26.50
CA LEU A 461 -33.69 13.84 -27.87
C LEU A 461 -33.74 12.30 -27.89
N ALA A 462 -33.16 11.64 -26.88
CA ALA A 462 -33.20 10.18 -26.76
C ALA A 462 -34.65 9.67 -26.57
N GLU A 463 -35.51 10.40 -25.84
CA GLU A 463 -36.92 10.11 -25.70
C GLU A 463 -37.67 10.21 -27.06
N GLN A 464 -37.38 11.27 -27.83
CA GLN A 464 -37.94 11.39 -29.19
C GLN A 464 -37.43 10.30 -30.14
N SER A 465 -36.18 9.91 -29.99
CA SER A 465 -35.54 8.82 -30.75
C SER A 465 -36.25 7.47 -30.56
N CYS A 466 -36.83 7.18 -29.40
CA CYS A 466 -37.59 5.95 -29.15
C CYS A 466 -38.76 5.79 -30.13
N SER A 467 -39.51 6.88 -30.39
CA SER A 467 -40.67 6.88 -31.29
C SER A 467 -40.25 6.67 -32.76
N HIS A 468 -39.08 7.17 -33.14
CA HIS A 468 -38.61 7.14 -34.54
C HIS A 468 -37.66 5.98 -34.85
N ARG A 469 -37.16 5.28 -33.84
CA ARG A 469 -36.12 4.22 -33.93
C ARG A 469 -34.85 4.67 -34.67
N ARG A 470 -34.55 5.98 -34.62
CA ARG A 470 -33.36 6.58 -35.25
C ARG A 470 -32.60 7.40 -34.23
N VAL A 471 -31.30 7.39 -34.36
CA VAL A 471 -30.42 8.26 -33.56
C VAL A 471 -30.67 9.72 -33.92
N LEU A 472 -30.78 10.59 -32.94
CA LEU A 472 -30.93 12.03 -33.10
C LEU A 472 -29.64 12.77 -32.65
N ALA A 473 -29.19 13.68 -33.50
CA ALA A 473 -28.03 14.51 -33.23
C ALA A 473 -28.42 15.88 -32.65
N LEU A 474 -27.65 16.39 -31.69
CA LEU A 474 -27.81 17.75 -31.23
C LEU A 474 -27.13 18.71 -32.22
N THR A 475 -27.95 19.31 -33.12
CA THR A 475 -27.46 20.18 -34.22
C THR A 475 -27.45 21.67 -33.87
N GLN A 476 -28.07 22.07 -32.76
CA GLN A 476 -28.12 23.46 -32.29
C GLN A 476 -27.10 23.73 -31.20
N SER A 477 -26.69 25.00 -31.04
CA SER A 477 -25.84 25.39 -29.92
C SER A 477 -26.54 25.09 -28.59
N ILE A 478 -25.75 24.67 -27.59
CA ILE A 478 -26.25 24.30 -26.24
C ILE A 478 -27.08 25.44 -25.63
N GLU A 479 -26.72 26.69 -25.88
CA GLU A 479 -27.40 27.89 -25.37
C GLU A 479 -28.81 28.05 -25.99
N ALA A 480 -28.97 27.84 -27.30
CA ALA A 480 -30.26 27.95 -27.98
C ALA A 480 -31.24 26.85 -27.53
N ALA A 481 -30.75 25.62 -27.34
CA ALA A 481 -31.57 24.50 -26.91
C ALA A 481 -31.92 24.57 -25.41
N SER A 482 -31.04 25.11 -24.56
CA SER A 482 -31.32 25.38 -23.13
C SER A 482 -32.44 26.42 -22.98
N GLY A 483 -32.44 27.45 -23.78
CA GLY A 483 -33.54 28.44 -23.84
C GLY A 483 -34.89 27.80 -24.15
N GLN A 484 -34.97 26.93 -25.14
CA GLN A 484 -36.20 26.21 -25.51
C GLN A 484 -36.70 25.29 -24.39
N THR A 485 -35.82 24.59 -23.69
CA THR A 485 -36.19 23.71 -22.58
C THR A 485 -36.79 24.48 -21.42
N THR A 486 -36.17 25.61 -21.06
CA THR A 486 -36.64 26.51 -20.00
C THR A 486 -38.01 27.10 -20.36
N GLU A 487 -38.18 27.53 -21.60
CA GLU A 487 -39.46 28.07 -22.09
C GLU A 487 -40.57 27.02 -22.04
N ARG A 488 -40.26 25.75 -22.40
CA ARG A 488 -41.22 24.64 -22.35
C ARG A 488 -41.65 24.34 -20.91
N VAL A 489 -40.74 24.31 -19.94
CA VAL A 489 -41.07 24.13 -18.53
C VAL A 489 -41.98 25.26 -18.03
N LEU A 490 -41.66 26.50 -18.38
CA LEU A 490 -42.47 27.66 -18.02
C LEU A 490 -43.87 27.60 -18.66
N ARG A 491 -43.98 27.15 -19.92
CA ARG A 491 -45.27 26.94 -20.60
C ARG A 491 -46.09 25.85 -19.89
N LEU A 492 -45.48 24.70 -19.54
CA LEU A 492 -46.17 23.64 -18.81
C LEU A 492 -46.64 24.09 -17.43
N GLN A 493 -45.86 24.88 -16.71
CA GLN A 493 -46.26 25.49 -15.42
C GLN A 493 -47.44 26.44 -15.61
N LYS A 494 -47.42 27.28 -16.65
CA LYS A 494 -48.55 28.18 -16.98
C LYS A 494 -49.81 27.41 -17.31
N ILE A 495 -49.72 26.33 -18.10
CA ILE A 495 -50.84 25.45 -18.43
C ILE A 495 -51.41 24.80 -17.16
N ARG A 496 -50.54 24.28 -16.29
CA ARG A 496 -50.96 23.68 -15.02
C ARG A 496 -51.64 24.70 -14.10
N GLN A 497 -51.11 25.88 -13.98
CA GLN A 497 -51.73 26.97 -13.21
C GLN A 497 -53.05 27.42 -13.79
N ALA A 498 -53.19 27.45 -15.13
CA ALA A 498 -54.44 27.77 -15.80
C ALA A 498 -55.52 26.67 -15.59
N LEU A 499 -55.10 25.39 -15.57
CA LEU A 499 -55.97 24.25 -15.23
C LEU A 499 -56.46 24.35 -13.76
N GLU A 500 -55.55 24.60 -12.83
CA GLU A 500 -55.87 24.71 -11.39
C GLU A 500 -56.78 25.89 -11.11
N ARG A 501 -56.72 26.98 -11.89
CA ARG A 501 -57.55 28.18 -11.78
C ARG A 501 -58.87 28.11 -12.57
N GLY A 502 -59.10 27.01 -13.29
CA GLY A 502 -60.25 26.86 -14.16
C GLY A 502 -60.28 27.84 -15.35
N ALA A 503 -59.12 28.41 -15.71
CA ALA A 503 -59.00 29.44 -16.74
C ALA A 503 -58.90 28.91 -18.19
N LEU A 504 -59.06 27.60 -18.37
CA LEU A 504 -59.05 26.98 -19.70
C LEU A 504 -60.46 27.05 -20.33
N VAL A 505 -60.54 27.69 -21.48
CA VAL A 505 -61.78 27.77 -22.28
C VAL A 505 -61.62 26.85 -23.49
N LEU A 506 -62.55 25.90 -23.65
CA LEU A 506 -62.59 25.03 -24.81
C LEU A 506 -63.27 25.79 -26.00
N TYR A 507 -62.46 26.04 -27.00
CA TYR A 507 -62.99 26.54 -28.28
C TYR A 507 -63.29 25.37 -29.25
N ARG A 508 -64.44 25.30 -29.78
CA ARG A 508 -64.79 24.39 -30.89
C ARG A 508 -64.10 24.90 -32.15
N SER A 509 -63.10 24.14 -32.66
CA SER A 509 -62.58 24.45 -34.00
C SER A 509 -63.62 24.17 -35.02
N GLU A 510 -64.09 25.19 -35.66
CA GLU A 510 -64.85 25.01 -36.95
C GLU A 510 -63.77 24.76 -38.01
N GLU A 511 -63.67 23.51 -38.43
CA GLU A 511 -62.94 23.16 -39.64
C GLU A 511 -63.64 23.80 -40.81
N ARG A 512 -62.94 24.67 -41.57
CA ARG A 512 -63.19 25.04 -42.93
C ARG A 512 -62.19 24.35 -43.85
#